data_1df1c4a3939f06525bdc9ba93e47a949
#
_entry.id   1df1c4a3939f06525bdc9ba93e47a949
#
_cell.length_a   1.000
_cell.length_b   1.000
_cell.length_c   1.000
_cell.angle_alpha   90.00
_cell.angle_beta   90.00
_cell.angle_gamma   90.00
#
_symmetry.space_group_name_H-M   'P 1'
#
loop_
_entity.id
_entity.type
_entity.pdbx_description
1 polymer ?
#
loop_
_entity_poly.entity_id
_entity_poly.type
_entity_poly.pdbx_seq_one_letter_code
_entity_poly.pdbx_strand_id
1 'polypeptide(L)'
;MPDGSAPDTGRTAPDATTAADAAAPAPDEVPAVEDAPAASEPAAAADPPPANTEQSSLAAPAPAPRGLSYAVDIVFCIDVTGSMDPIIDAVKTNALRFYDDVQTNLTAKGKNVDELRLRVVAFRDLAADGDAALQESPFFRLPAERSAFSDFVNGLIAEGGGDAPESGLEAVALAVNSPWTNRGDRRRQVVVVWTDQPANPLQPEIVPADLKSRVPADFSALTDLWEDTQGPLGASSKRLILFAPDGPGWSDISAVWENVVHHPSQAGGGLSDVDYGTIIDSIGNSV
;
A
#
# COMPACT_ATOMS: atom_id res chain seq x y z
N MET A 1 -13.67 -1.02 65.53
CA MET A 1 -14.13 0.20 66.25
C MET A 1 -12.95 1.00 66.73
N PRO A 2 -12.87 2.31 66.60
CA PRO A 2 -13.64 3.25 65.78
C PRO A 2 -12.73 3.94 64.72
N ASP A 3 -13.28 4.52 63.71
CA ASP A 3 -14.08 5.73 63.50
C ASP A 3 -13.22 6.94 63.07
N GLY A 4 -13.68 7.67 62.12
CA GLY A 4 -13.27 9.04 61.88
C GLY A 4 -13.17 9.46 60.42
N SER A 5 -14.29 9.72 59.77
CA SER A 5 -14.73 11.01 59.20
C SER A 5 -13.94 11.66 58.08
N ALA A 6 -14.66 11.86 56.98
CA ALA A 6 -14.43 12.93 55.99
C ALA A 6 -14.75 14.34 56.56
N PRO A 7 -14.35 15.40 55.89
CA PRO A 7 -15.30 16.29 55.18
C PRO A 7 -14.75 16.70 53.81
N ASP A 8 -15.56 16.74 52.80
CA ASP A 8 -16.51 17.72 52.26
C ASP A 8 -16.06 19.19 52.24
N THR A 9 -16.33 19.78 51.09
CA THR A 9 -16.37 21.20 50.62
C THR A 9 -15.28 21.45 49.57
N GLY A 10 -15.57 22.01 48.40
CA GLY A 10 -16.61 22.90 47.97
C GLY A 10 -16.53 23.16 46.47
N ARG A 11 -17.66 23.21 45.94
CA ARG A 11 -18.22 23.81 44.74
C ARG A 11 -17.69 25.21 44.46
N THR A 12 -17.31 25.52 43.21
CA THR A 12 -17.71 26.74 42.49
C THR A 12 -17.41 26.60 40.97
N ALA A 13 -18.45 26.67 40.18
CA ALA A 13 -18.39 27.25 38.84
C ALA A 13 -18.60 28.76 38.96
N PRO A 14 -18.09 29.54 38.06
CA PRO A 14 -18.93 30.35 37.18
C PRO A 14 -18.36 30.34 35.75
N ASP A 15 -18.99 30.71 34.76
CA ASP A 15 -20.14 31.47 34.33
C ASP A 15 -19.95 31.68 32.81
N ALA A 16 -21.02 31.66 32.13
CA ALA A 16 -21.09 31.90 30.69
C ALA A 16 -20.82 33.39 30.38
N THR A 17 -20.13 33.68 29.31
CA THR A 17 -20.29 34.95 28.59
C THR A 17 -20.00 34.83 27.11
N THR A 18 -21.04 34.84 26.32
CA THR A 18 -21.38 35.76 25.22
C THR A 18 -20.65 35.56 23.87
N ALA A 19 -21.50 35.30 22.92
CA ALA A 19 -21.34 35.36 21.49
C ALA A 19 -20.72 36.66 20.96
N ALA A 20 -19.96 36.55 19.91
CA ALA A 20 -19.81 37.62 18.91
C ALA A 20 -19.80 36.98 17.51
N ASP A 21 -20.90 37.17 16.87
CA ASP A 21 -21.23 37.24 15.47
C ASP A 21 -20.16 38.01 14.67
N ALA A 22 -19.63 37.43 13.61
CA ALA A 22 -18.95 38.17 12.56
C ALA A 22 -19.19 37.49 11.20
N ALA A 23 -19.98 38.20 10.44
CA ALA A 23 -20.47 37.94 9.11
C ALA A 23 -19.39 37.61 8.07
N ALA A 24 -19.75 36.74 7.14
CA ALA A 24 -19.07 36.50 5.86
C ALA A 24 -19.29 37.68 4.89
N PRO A 25 -18.31 38.04 4.06
CA PRO A 25 -18.59 38.84 2.88
C PRO A 25 -18.94 37.99 1.66
N ALA A 26 -19.94 38.48 0.94
CA ALA A 26 -20.45 37.94 -0.33
C ALA A 26 -19.46 38.16 -1.51
N PRO A 27 -19.63 37.40 -2.59
CA PRO A 27 -18.76 37.48 -3.75
C PRO A 27 -19.06 38.68 -4.66
N ASP A 28 -17.97 39.28 -5.17
CA ASP A 28 -18.02 40.39 -6.13
C ASP A 28 -18.38 39.92 -7.52
N GLU A 29 -19.20 40.72 -8.18
CA GLU A 29 -19.74 40.60 -9.53
C GLU A 29 -18.67 40.77 -10.61
N VAL A 30 -18.86 39.98 -11.68
CA VAL A 30 -18.17 40.11 -12.98
C VAL A 30 -18.92 41.13 -13.83
N PRO A 31 -18.28 42.12 -14.44
CA PRO A 31 -18.94 42.88 -15.52
C PRO A 31 -18.70 42.24 -16.88
N ALA A 32 -19.82 42.06 -17.57
CA ALA A 32 -19.89 41.77 -19.00
C ALA A 32 -19.43 43.00 -19.84
N VAL A 33 -18.73 42.75 -20.93
CA VAL A 33 -18.60 43.72 -21.99
C VAL A 33 -18.95 43.09 -23.35
N GLU A 34 -19.98 43.67 -23.94
CA GLU A 34 -20.42 43.64 -25.33
C GLU A 34 -19.28 43.98 -26.30
N ASP A 35 -19.23 43.54 -27.50
CA ASP A 35 -20.00 43.74 -28.69
C ASP A 35 -19.09 43.53 -29.91
N ALA A 36 -19.63 42.88 -30.90
CA ALA A 36 -19.04 42.76 -32.23
C ALA A 36 -19.35 44.01 -33.06
N PRO A 37 -18.65 44.28 -34.19
CA PRO A 37 -19.41 44.16 -35.41
C PRO A 37 -18.72 43.49 -36.60
N ALA A 38 -19.61 43.13 -37.51
CA ALA A 38 -19.48 42.35 -38.72
C ALA A 38 -18.80 43.08 -39.91
N ALA A 39 -18.44 42.20 -40.86
CA ALA A 39 -18.48 42.37 -42.32
C ALA A 39 -17.40 43.16 -43.06
N SER A 40 -16.72 42.42 -43.95
CA SER A 40 -16.67 42.75 -45.39
C SER A 40 -15.93 41.63 -46.16
N GLU A 41 -16.63 40.85 -46.98
CA GLU A 41 -16.08 40.39 -48.27
C GLU A 41 -16.18 41.53 -49.28
N PRO A 42 -15.36 41.61 -50.35
CA PRO A 42 -15.22 40.61 -51.40
C PRO A 42 -13.84 40.61 -52.12
N ALA A 43 -13.56 39.59 -52.87
CA ALA A 43 -13.19 39.64 -54.30
C ALA A 43 -12.36 38.41 -54.70
N ALA A 44 -12.88 37.77 -55.72
CA ALA A 44 -12.23 36.71 -56.47
C ALA A 44 -11.01 37.20 -57.25
N ALA A 45 -9.96 36.39 -57.25
CA ALA A 45 -8.95 36.41 -58.32
C ALA A 45 -8.18 35.10 -58.42
N ALA A 46 -8.34 34.45 -59.55
CA ALA A 46 -7.38 33.67 -60.33
C ALA A 46 -6.68 32.44 -59.71
N ASP A 47 -6.98 31.28 -60.28
CA ASP A 47 -6.22 30.02 -60.18
C ASP A 47 -4.77 30.21 -60.68
N PRO A 48 -3.78 29.69 -59.94
CA PRO A 48 -2.49 29.34 -60.49
C PRO A 48 -2.44 27.86 -60.90
N PRO A 49 -1.58 27.48 -61.88
CA PRO A 49 -1.55 26.16 -62.46
C PRO A 49 -1.04 25.09 -61.49
N PRO A 50 -1.33 23.80 -61.76
CA PRO A 50 -0.97 22.71 -60.86
C PRO A 50 0.56 22.52 -60.83
N ALA A 51 1.17 22.80 -59.71
CA ALA A 51 2.55 22.38 -59.44
C ALA A 51 2.50 20.89 -59.04
N ASN A 52 3.08 20.08 -59.90
CA ASN A 52 3.43 18.71 -59.62
C ASN A 52 4.43 18.68 -58.46
N THR A 53 3.95 18.54 -57.24
CA THR A 53 4.80 18.26 -56.08
C THR A 53 4.70 16.76 -55.82
N GLU A 54 5.72 16.03 -56.29
CA GLU A 54 6.00 14.71 -55.73
C GLU A 54 6.19 14.89 -54.22
N GLN A 55 5.10 14.62 -53.48
CA GLN A 55 5.17 14.45 -52.05
C GLN A 55 5.94 13.16 -51.79
N SER A 56 7.27 13.32 -51.65
CA SER A 56 8.09 12.32 -50.98
C SER A 56 7.50 12.11 -49.59
N SER A 57 6.68 11.09 -49.45
CA SER A 57 6.19 10.62 -48.18
C SER A 57 7.41 10.19 -47.38
N LEU A 58 7.96 11.11 -46.58
CA LEU A 58 8.83 10.76 -45.49
C LEU A 58 7.98 9.97 -44.50
N ALA A 59 7.97 8.64 -44.68
CA ALA A 59 7.45 7.74 -43.70
C ALA A 59 8.06 8.15 -42.35
N ALA A 60 7.21 8.49 -41.37
CA ALA A 60 7.66 8.73 -40.01
C ALA A 60 8.55 7.56 -39.61
N PRO A 61 9.69 7.78 -38.97
CA PRO A 61 10.56 6.71 -38.53
C PRO A 61 9.72 5.76 -37.66
N ALA A 62 9.80 4.47 -37.97
CA ALA A 62 9.13 3.44 -37.18
C ALA A 62 9.53 3.66 -35.71
N PRO A 63 8.56 3.62 -34.77
CA PRO A 63 8.90 3.77 -33.38
C PRO A 63 9.97 2.75 -33.00
N ALA A 64 11.05 3.21 -32.36
CA ALA A 64 12.12 2.36 -31.88
C ALA A 64 11.49 1.22 -31.08
N PRO A 65 12.02 -0.03 -31.20
CA PRO A 65 11.49 -1.15 -30.43
C PRO A 65 11.51 -0.77 -28.97
N ARG A 66 10.32 -0.67 -28.35
CA ARG A 66 10.19 -0.44 -26.93
C ARG A 66 10.78 -1.65 -26.24
N GLY A 67 11.77 -1.46 -25.37
CA GLY A 67 12.25 -2.51 -24.50
C GLY A 67 11.10 -3.08 -23.65
N LEU A 68 11.29 -4.26 -23.11
CA LEU A 68 10.31 -4.86 -22.19
C LEU A 68 10.10 -3.91 -20.99
N SER A 69 8.84 -3.66 -20.66
CA SER A 69 8.48 -2.87 -19.49
C SER A 69 8.30 -3.77 -18.26
N TYR A 70 8.87 -3.36 -17.13
CA TYR A 70 8.83 -4.07 -15.87
C TYR A 70 8.00 -3.29 -14.85
N ALA A 71 7.01 -3.97 -14.25
CA ALA A 71 6.20 -3.42 -13.16
C ALA A 71 6.36 -4.27 -11.90
N VAL A 72 6.59 -3.62 -10.78
CA VAL A 72 6.76 -4.26 -9.47
C VAL A 72 5.79 -3.62 -8.48
N ASP A 73 4.94 -4.45 -7.91
CA ASP A 73 4.06 -4.08 -6.81
C ASP A 73 4.46 -4.85 -5.55
N ILE A 74 4.53 -4.15 -4.44
CA ILE A 74 4.86 -4.76 -3.16
C ILE A 74 3.85 -4.31 -2.12
N VAL A 75 3.31 -5.28 -1.38
CA VAL A 75 2.44 -5.04 -0.23
C VAL A 75 3.18 -5.50 1.01
N PHE A 76 3.36 -4.59 1.94
CA PHE A 76 3.90 -4.89 3.27
C PHE A 76 2.75 -5.15 4.24
N CYS A 77 2.67 -6.35 4.80
CA CYS A 77 1.85 -6.66 5.95
C CYS A 77 2.71 -6.45 7.19
N ILE A 78 2.43 -5.41 7.96
CA ILE A 78 3.24 -5.01 9.11
C ILE A 78 2.42 -5.20 10.37
N ASP A 79 2.90 -6.06 11.25
CA ASP A 79 2.41 -6.16 12.61
C ASP A 79 2.74 -4.87 13.37
N VAL A 80 1.71 -4.25 13.94
CA VAL A 80 1.82 -3.03 14.73
C VAL A 80 1.24 -3.21 16.13
N THR A 81 1.28 -4.44 16.64
CA THR A 81 0.94 -4.73 18.03
C THR A 81 1.99 -4.21 19.00
N GLY A 82 1.65 -4.12 20.28
CA GLY A 82 2.54 -3.58 21.31
C GLY A 82 3.87 -4.33 21.45
N SER A 83 3.91 -5.63 21.13
CA SER A 83 5.15 -6.44 21.14
C SER A 83 6.17 -5.95 20.11
N MET A 84 5.71 -5.33 19.02
CA MET A 84 6.56 -4.78 17.97
C MET A 84 7.26 -3.46 18.35
N ASP A 85 6.90 -2.81 19.47
CA ASP A 85 7.49 -1.53 19.89
C ASP A 85 9.03 -1.49 19.81
N PRO A 86 9.77 -2.50 20.27
CA PRO A 86 11.24 -2.50 20.22
C PRO A 86 11.82 -2.53 18.81
N ILE A 87 11.06 -2.99 17.82
CA ILE A 87 11.56 -3.27 16.46
C ILE A 87 10.83 -2.50 15.35
N ILE A 88 9.70 -1.85 15.67
CA ILE A 88 8.90 -1.15 14.67
C ILE A 88 9.68 -0.06 13.92
N ASP A 89 10.60 0.63 14.57
CA ASP A 89 11.43 1.64 13.93
C ASP A 89 12.42 1.03 12.91
N ALA A 90 12.93 -0.17 13.19
CA ALA A 90 13.76 -0.92 12.23
C ALA A 90 12.92 -1.37 11.01
N VAL A 91 11.69 -1.86 11.25
CA VAL A 91 10.74 -2.23 10.18
C VAL A 91 10.41 -1.02 9.31
N LYS A 92 10.07 0.12 9.91
CA LYS A 92 9.82 1.38 9.20
C LYS A 92 11.02 1.81 8.38
N THR A 93 12.21 1.79 8.97
CA THR A 93 13.46 2.15 8.29
C THR A 93 13.69 1.25 7.07
N ASN A 94 13.49 -0.05 7.21
CA ASN A 94 13.63 -1.00 6.12
C ASN A 94 12.58 -0.76 5.02
N ALA A 95 11.31 -0.52 5.38
CA ALA A 95 10.27 -0.20 4.42
C ALA A 95 10.58 1.08 3.62
N LEU A 96 11.10 2.12 4.27
CA LEU A 96 11.46 3.38 3.63
C LEU A 96 12.68 3.27 2.71
N ARG A 97 13.66 2.43 3.07
CA ARG A 97 14.85 2.20 2.24
C ARG A 97 14.60 1.27 1.06
N PHE A 98 13.54 0.48 1.14
CA PHE A 98 13.25 -0.59 0.20
C PHE A 98 13.27 -0.13 -1.26
N TYR A 99 12.73 1.05 -1.57
CA TYR A 99 12.77 1.61 -2.90
C TYR A 99 14.19 1.78 -3.45
N ASP A 100 15.04 2.45 -2.69
CA ASP A 100 16.41 2.77 -3.12
C ASP A 100 17.23 1.49 -3.29
N ASP A 101 17.02 0.52 -2.42
CA ASP A 101 17.73 -0.75 -2.43
C ASP A 101 17.27 -1.65 -3.60
N VAL A 102 15.96 -1.76 -3.86
CA VAL A 102 15.42 -2.48 -5.03
C VAL A 102 15.91 -1.84 -6.32
N GLN A 103 15.84 -0.52 -6.43
CA GLN A 103 16.28 0.21 -7.62
C GLN A 103 17.77 -0.02 -7.89
N THR A 104 18.59 0.04 -6.84
CA THR A 104 20.04 -0.20 -6.91
C THR A 104 20.34 -1.63 -7.36
N ASN A 105 19.69 -2.63 -6.75
CA ASN A 105 19.89 -4.04 -7.07
C ASN A 105 19.49 -4.36 -8.51
N LEU A 106 18.32 -3.89 -8.93
CA LEU A 106 17.82 -4.15 -10.28
C LEU A 106 18.68 -3.47 -11.34
N THR A 107 19.12 -2.23 -11.08
CA THR A 107 20.04 -1.50 -11.97
C THR A 107 21.38 -2.25 -12.11
N ALA A 108 21.93 -2.73 -10.98
CA ALA A 108 23.17 -3.53 -11.00
C ALA A 108 23.03 -4.83 -11.81
N LYS A 109 21.83 -5.41 -11.88
CA LYS A 109 21.49 -6.57 -12.69
C LYS A 109 21.12 -6.22 -14.15
N GLY A 110 21.26 -4.96 -14.56
CA GLY A 110 20.90 -4.48 -15.91
C GLY A 110 19.40 -4.48 -16.17
N LYS A 111 18.57 -4.45 -15.12
CA LYS A 111 17.11 -4.44 -15.18
C LYS A 111 16.59 -3.07 -14.78
N ASN A 112 15.76 -2.47 -15.65
CA ASN A 112 15.07 -1.22 -15.35
C ASN A 112 13.63 -1.53 -14.95
N VAL A 113 13.19 -0.99 -13.80
CA VAL A 113 11.80 -1.03 -13.39
C VAL A 113 11.13 0.26 -13.86
N ASP A 114 10.12 0.13 -14.71
CA ASP A 114 9.37 1.24 -15.26
C ASP A 114 8.30 1.74 -14.27
N GLU A 115 7.77 0.84 -13.45
CA GLU A 115 6.78 1.16 -12.43
C GLU A 115 7.05 0.37 -11.15
N LEU A 116 7.24 1.07 -10.03
CA LEU A 116 7.30 0.48 -8.70
C LEU A 116 6.22 1.10 -7.83
N ARG A 117 5.37 0.25 -7.23
CA ARG A 117 4.32 0.68 -6.31
C ARG A 117 4.44 -0.06 -4.99
N LEU A 118 4.28 0.67 -3.90
CA LEU A 118 4.29 0.12 -2.54
C LEU A 118 2.95 0.35 -1.86
N ARG A 119 2.51 -0.59 -1.07
CA ARG A 119 1.30 -0.54 -0.25
C ARG A 119 1.60 -1.13 1.13
N VAL A 120 0.88 -0.67 2.14
CA VAL A 120 0.95 -1.21 3.50
C VAL A 120 -0.42 -1.72 3.92
N VAL A 121 -0.43 -2.86 4.59
CA VAL A 121 -1.52 -3.40 5.39
C VAL A 121 -0.97 -3.58 6.80
N ALA A 122 -1.24 -2.65 7.68
CA ALA A 122 -0.88 -2.78 9.09
C ALA A 122 -1.95 -3.61 9.81
N PHE A 123 -1.54 -4.47 10.75
CA PHE A 123 -2.47 -5.34 11.46
C PHE A 123 -2.14 -5.49 12.94
N ARG A 124 -3.18 -5.81 13.71
CA ARG A 124 -3.18 -6.18 15.13
C ARG A 124 -4.11 -7.36 15.32
N ASP A 125 -4.58 -7.60 16.53
CA ASP A 125 -5.59 -8.62 16.81
C ASP A 125 -7.02 -8.06 16.67
N LEU A 126 -7.82 -8.63 15.78
CA LEU A 126 -9.21 -8.25 15.56
C LEU A 126 -10.09 -8.45 16.81
N ALA A 127 -9.79 -9.46 17.62
CA ALA A 127 -10.56 -9.72 18.84
C ALA A 127 -10.31 -8.67 19.93
N ALA A 128 -9.09 -8.10 19.96
CA ALA A 128 -8.71 -7.10 20.95
C ALA A 128 -8.98 -5.67 20.46
N ASP A 129 -8.64 -5.35 19.20
CA ASP A 129 -8.61 -3.99 18.67
C ASP A 129 -9.81 -3.67 17.75
N GLY A 130 -10.62 -4.66 17.38
CA GLY A 130 -11.83 -4.48 16.56
C GLY A 130 -11.56 -3.77 15.25
N ASP A 131 -12.31 -2.70 14.95
CA ASP A 131 -12.17 -1.93 13.70
C ASP A 131 -10.79 -1.28 13.53
N ALA A 132 -10.03 -1.08 14.61
CA ALA A 132 -8.69 -0.51 14.56
C ALA A 132 -7.60 -1.54 14.26
N ALA A 133 -7.94 -2.84 14.22
CA ALA A 133 -6.97 -3.91 14.02
C ALA A 133 -6.36 -3.95 12.62
N LEU A 134 -7.05 -3.44 11.60
CA LEU A 134 -6.59 -3.49 10.21
C LEU A 134 -6.58 -2.08 9.61
N GLN A 135 -5.42 -1.65 9.12
CA GLN A 135 -5.26 -0.36 8.48
C GLN A 135 -4.56 -0.52 7.13
N GLU A 136 -5.18 -0.03 6.07
CA GLU A 136 -4.67 -0.16 4.71
C GLU A 136 -4.30 1.20 4.10
N SER A 137 -3.18 1.25 3.38
CA SER A 137 -2.86 2.37 2.50
C SER A 137 -3.35 2.13 1.07
N PRO A 138 -3.43 3.15 0.21
CA PRO A 138 -3.42 2.96 -1.24
C PRO A 138 -2.07 2.41 -1.70
N PHE A 139 -1.97 2.01 -2.99
CA PHE A 139 -0.66 1.85 -3.60
C PHE A 139 -0.03 3.21 -3.89
N PHE A 140 1.16 3.44 -3.38
CA PHE A 140 1.98 4.62 -3.67
C PHE A 140 2.93 4.32 -4.83
N ARG A 141 2.89 5.14 -5.86
CA ARG A 141 3.79 5.05 -7.00
C ARG A 141 5.11 5.77 -6.69
N LEU A 142 6.20 5.04 -6.74
CA LEU A 142 7.52 5.61 -6.45
C LEU A 142 8.30 5.92 -7.74
N PRO A 143 9.10 7.02 -7.75
CA PRO A 143 9.40 7.91 -6.62
C PRO A 143 8.37 9.03 -6.38
N ALA A 144 7.36 9.20 -7.26
CA ALA A 144 6.47 10.36 -7.26
C ALA A 144 5.70 10.57 -5.94
N GLU A 145 5.28 9.47 -5.28
CA GLU A 145 4.48 9.51 -4.04
C GLU A 145 5.29 9.07 -2.81
N ARG A 146 6.63 9.22 -2.86
CA ARG A 146 7.52 8.80 -1.77
C ARG A 146 7.19 9.49 -0.43
N SER A 147 6.84 10.77 -0.45
CA SER A 147 6.49 11.50 0.78
C SER A 147 5.24 10.90 1.43
N ALA A 148 4.19 10.70 0.64
CA ALA A 148 2.95 10.13 1.15
C ALA A 148 3.14 8.70 1.71
N PHE A 149 3.97 7.89 1.05
CA PHE A 149 4.37 6.57 1.58
C PHE A 149 5.11 6.70 2.91
N SER A 150 6.10 7.61 2.98
CA SER A 150 6.86 7.86 4.21
C SER A 150 5.97 8.35 5.35
N ASP A 151 5.04 9.25 5.06
CA ASP A 151 4.11 9.78 6.06
C ASP A 151 3.21 8.67 6.62
N PHE A 152 2.71 7.79 5.76
CA PHE A 152 1.92 6.63 6.19
C PHE A 152 2.74 5.69 7.08
N VAL A 153 3.93 5.28 6.63
CA VAL A 153 4.80 4.35 7.38
C VAL A 153 5.22 4.94 8.73
N ASN A 154 5.63 6.21 8.75
CA ASN A 154 6.02 6.89 9.99
C ASN A 154 4.84 7.06 10.96
N GLY A 155 3.62 7.16 10.45
CA GLY A 155 2.40 7.25 11.25
C GLY A 155 1.97 5.94 11.92
N LEU A 156 2.56 4.79 11.57
CA LEU A 156 2.27 3.53 12.25
C LEU A 156 2.76 3.59 13.70
N ILE A 157 1.94 3.10 14.61
CA ILE A 157 2.25 3.07 16.06
C ILE A 157 2.08 1.63 16.55
N ALA A 158 3.12 1.12 17.20
CA ALA A 158 3.05 -0.19 17.86
C ALA A 158 2.26 -0.05 19.16
N GLU A 159 1.04 -0.58 19.17
CA GLU A 159 0.12 -0.56 20.32
C GLU A 159 -0.97 -1.62 20.18
N GLY A 160 -1.67 -1.95 21.23
CA GLY A 160 -2.77 -2.92 21.20
C GLY A 160 -2.29 -4.36 20.98
N GLY A 161 -3.10 -5.18 20.35
CA GLY A 161 -2.84 -6.57 20.00
C GLY A 161 -3.31 -7.59 21.06
N GLY A 162 -3.57 -7.19 22.32
CA GLY A 162 -4.00 -8.13 23.37
C GLY A 162 -2.95 -9.21 23.66
N ASP A 163 -3.39 -10.46 23.73
CA ASP A 163 -2.54 -11.64 23.87
C ASP A 163 -2.35 -12.31 22.51
N ALA A 164 -1.12 -12.79 22.23
CA ALA A 164 -0.84 -13.55 20.99
C ALA A 164 -1.75 -14.81 20.89
N PRO A 165 -2.09 -15.23 19.66
CA PRO A 165 -1.60 -14.83 18.32
C PRO A 165 -2.36 -13.64 17.72
N GLU A 166 -1.90 -13.13 16.54
CA GLU A 166 -2.41 -11.93 15.89
C GLU A 166 -3.18 -12.21 14.58
N SER A 167 -3.92 -11.20 14.06
CA SER A 167 -4.76 -11.35 12.85
C SER A 167 -3.97 -11.19 11.54
N GLY A 168 -2.82 -11.86 11.45
CA GLY A 168 -1.92 -11.75 10.30
C GLY A 168 -2.44 -12.43 9.04
N LEU A 169 -3.28 -13.47 9.14
CA LEU A 169 -3.87 -14.12 7.96
C LEU A 169 -4.89 -13.23 7.26
N GLU A 170 -5.63 -12.42 8.00
CA GLU A 170 -6.52 -11.39 7.46
C GLU A 170 -5.72 -10.33 6.70
N ALA A 171 -4.59 -9.88 7.24
CA ALA A 171 -3.70 -8.97 6.54
C ALA A 171 -3.17 -9.56 5.24
N VAL A 172 -2.78 -10.84 5.23
CA VAL A 172 -2.37 -11.56 4.01
C VAL A 172 -3.53 -11.63 3.02
N ALA A 173 -4.76 -11.94 3.46
CA ALA A 173 -5.94 -11.97 2.61
C ALA A 173 -6.21 -10.61 1.94
N LEU A 174 -6.12 -9.52 2.70
CA LEU A 174 -6.25 -8.16 2.19
C LEU A 174 -5.13 -7.80 1.21
N ALA A 175 -3.90 -8.26 1.47
CA ALA A 175 -2.78 -8.08 0.58
C ALA A 175 -2.99 -8.81 -0.76
N VAL A 176 -3.40 -10.08 -0.72
CA VAL A 176 -3.72 -10.88 -1.92
C VAL A 176 -4.80 -10.19 -2.75
N ASN A 177 -5.84 -9.67 -2.12
CA ASN A 177 -6.95 -8.94 -2.76
C ASN A 177 -6.65 -7.45 -3.02
N SER A 178 -5.39 -7.04 -3.05
CA SER A 178 -5.01 -5.67 -3.39
C SER A 178 -5.26 -5.36 -4.88
N PRO A 179 -5.44 -4.08 -5.25
CA PRO A 179 -5.61 -3.67 -6.65
C PRO A 179 -4.26 -3.70 -7.40
N TRP A 180 -3.74 -4.90 -7.62
CA TRP A 180 -2.48 -5.16 -8.30
C TRP A 180 -2.46 -4.61 -9.72
N THR A 181 -1.28 -4.17 -10.21
CA THR A 181 -1.15 -3.72 -11.59
C THR A 181 -1.29 -4.88 -12.57
N ASN A 182 -2.00 -4.62 -13.65
CA ASN A 182 -2.03 -5.49 -14.83
C ASN A 182 -1.16 -4.96 -15.98
N ARG A 183 -0.42 -3.86 -15.73
CA ARG A 183 0.46 -3.20 -16.70
C ARG A 183 1.84 -3.86 -16.71
N GLY A 184 2.59 -3.59 -17.78
CA GLY A 184 3.94 -4.12 -17.98
C GLY A 184 3.98 -5.49 -18.64
N ASP A 185 5.02 -5.72 -19.45
CA ASP A 185 5.28 -7.00 -20.11
C ASP A 185 5.78 -8.05 -19.12
N ARG A 186 6.45 -7.59 -18.09
CA ARG A 186 6.90 -8.39 -16.94
C ARG A 186 6.40 -7.77 -15.65
N ARG A 187 5.91 -8.60 -14.74
CA ARG A 187 5.34 -8.17 -13.46
C ARG A 187 5.92 -8.95 -12.31
N ARG A 188 6.04 -8.28 -11.15
CA ARG A 188 6.24 -8.91 -9.85
C ARG A 188 5.21 -8.37 -8.87
N GLN A 189 4.62 -9.27 -8.14
CA GLN A 189 3.58 -9.03 -7.14
C GLN A 189 4.05 -9.69 -5.86
N VAL A 190 4.54 -8.89 -4.94
CA VAL A 190 5.23 -9.39 -3.76
C VAL A 190 4.44 -8.99 -2.52
N VAL A 191 4.17 -9.96 -1.66
CA VAL A 191 3.67 -9.71 -0.30
C VAL A 191 4.82 -9.99 0.66
N VAL A 192 5.08 -9.06 1.56
CA VAL A 192 6.10 -9.20 2.63
C VAL A 192 5.40 -9.07 3.96
N VAL A 193 5.57 -10.05 4.83
CA VAL A 193 4.99 -10.05 6.18
C VAL A 193 6.11 -9.85 7.20
N TRP A 194 5.88 -8.91 8.13
CA TRP A 194 6.72 -8.70 9.30
C TRP A 194 5.89 -8.82 10.58
N THR A 195 6.21 -9.82 11.40
CA THR A 195 5.55 -10.06 12.69
C THR A 195 6.47 -10.83 13.64
N ASP A 196 6.30 -10.61 14.91
CA ASP A 196 6.97 -11.36 15.99
C ASP A 196 6.05 -12.42 16.63
N GLN A 197 4.81 -12.56 16.14
CA GLN A 197 3.80 -13.44 16.71
C GLN A 197 3.27 -14.48 15.70
N PRO A 198 2.77 -15.66 16.18
CA PRO A 198 1.98 -16.56 15.36
C PRO A 198 0.70 -15.91 14.85
N ALA A 199 0.09 -16.46 13.82
CA ALA A 199 -1.17 -15.97 13.30
C ALA A 199 -2.39 -16.71 13.89
N ASN A 200 -3.45 -15.95 14.20
CA ASN A 200 -4.76 -16.49 14.47
C ASN A 200 -5.31 -17.26 13.26
N PRO A 201 -6.13 -18.30 13.44
CA PRO A 201 -7.01 -18.76 12.38
C PRO A 201 -7.88 -17.61 11.88
N LEU A 202 -8.21 -17.60 10.57
CA LEU A 202 -9.08 -16.58 10.00
C LEU A 202 -10.41 -16.46 10.78
N GLN A 203 -10.81 -15.24 11.07
CA GLN A 203 -12.00 -14.88 11.86
C GLN A 203 -12.93 -13.94 11.06
N PRO A 204 -13.48 -14.38 9.91
CA PRO A 204 -14.24 -13.51 9.01
C PRO A 204 -15.49 -12.90 9.63
N GLU A 205 -15.99 -13.47 10.73
CA GLU A 205 -17.18 -12.98 11.44
C GLU A 205 -16.94 -11.66 12.15
N ILE A 206 -15.72 -11.39 12.63
CA ILE A 206 -15.35 -10.16 13.35
C ILE A 206 -14.59 -9.15 12.49
N VAL A 207 -14.32 -9.47 11.22
CA VAL A 207 -13.72 -8.52 10.27
C VAL A 207 -14.68 -7.36 10.02
N PRO A 208 -14.20 -6.10 9.97
CA PRO A 208 -14.98 -4.92 9.61
C PRO A 208 -15.77 -5.12 8.30
N ALA A 209 -17.00 -4.59 8.26
CA ALA A 209 -17.98 -4.90 7.20
C ALA A 209 -17.49 -4.52 5.79
N ASP A 210 -16.71 -3.46 5.66
CA ASP A 210 -16.10 -2.96 4.41
C ASP A 210 -14.96 -3.86 3.92
N LEU A 211 -14.29 -4.59 4.81
CA LEU A 211 -13.19 -5.50 4.51
C LEU A 211 -13.65 -6.94 4.32
N LYS A 212 -14.80 -7.29 4.88
CA LYS A 212 -15.31 -8.66 4.98
C LYS A 212 -15.36 -9.42 3.65
N SER A 213 -15.70 -8.75 2.56
CA SER A 213 -15.77 -9.38 1.22
C SER A 213 -14.42 -9.80 0.66
N ARG A 214 -13.32 -9.33 1.27
CA ARG A 214 -11.94 -9.62 0.84
C ARG A 214 -11.22 -10.62 1.73
N VAL A 215 -11.86 -11.04 2.83
CA VAL A 215 -11.30 -12.04 3.75
C VAL A 215 -12.03 -13.36 3.53
N PRO A 216 -11.31 -14.44 3.18
CA PRO A 216 -11.89 -15.77 2.98
C PRO A 216 -12.46 -16.36 4.27
N ALA A 217 -13.29 -17.41 4.12
CA ALA A 217 -13.95 -18.04 5.25
C ALA A 217 -12.98 -18.80 6.18
N ASP A 218 -11.92 -19.35 5.61
CA ASP A 218 -10.95 -20.18 6.33
C ASP A 218 -9.61 -20.26 5.58
N PHE A 219 -8.64 -20.95 6.17
CA PHE A 219 -7.32 -21.14 5.60
C PHE A 219 -7.34 -21.89 4.24
N SER A 220 -8.26 -22.84 4.06
CA SER A 220 -8.39 -23.54 2.77
C SER A 220 -8.82 -22.59 1.68
N ALA A 221 -9.81 -21.74 1.94
CA ALA A 221 -10.27 -20.73 0.99
C ALA A 221 -9.20 -19.66 0.73
N LEU A 222 -8.37 -19.31 1.73
CA LEU A 222 -7.22 -18.42 1.55
C LEU A 222 -6.15 -19.08 0.69
N THR A 223 -5.91 -20.38 0.87
CA THR A 223 -5.00 -21.17 0.03
C THR A 223 -5.48 -21.22 -1.41
N ASP A 224 -6.76 -21.49 -1.62
CA ASP A 224 -7.37 -21.50 -2.95
C ASP A 224 -7.22 -20.12 -3.62
N LEU A 225 -7.42 -19.04 -2.88
CA LEU A 225 -7.23 -17.67 -3.38
C LEU A 225 -5.78 -17.39 -3.78
N TRP A 226 -4.81 -17.86 -2.98
CA TRP A 226 -3.38 -17.72 -3.31
C TRP A 226 -3.00 -18.55 -4.53
N GLU A 227 -3.49 -19.80 -4.64
CA GLU A 227 -3.10 -20.71 -5.73
C GLU A 227 -3.95 -20.51 -7.01
N ASP A 228 -4.99 -19.69 -6.96
CA ASP A 228 -5.81 -19.40 -8.15
C ASP A 228 -4.97 -18.75 -9.26
N THR A 229 -4.86 -19.43 -10.37
CA THR A 229 -4.13 -18.96 -11.57
C THR A 229 -4.87 -17.85 -12.33
N GLN A 230 -6.16 -17.68 -12.07
CA GLN A 230 -7.02 -16.63 -12.64
C GLN A 230 -7.34 -15.53 -11.62
N GLY A 231 -6.79 -15.65 -10.42
CA GLY A 231 -6.98 -14.73 -9.32
C GLY A 231 -6.31 -13.37 -9.52
N PRO A 232 -6.30 -12.55 -8.47
CA PRO A 232 -5.74 -11.20 -8.52
C PRO A 232 -4.21 -11.20 -8.71
N LEU A 233 -3.54 -12.29 -8.34
CA LEU A 233 -2.09 -12.48 -8.48
C LEU A 233 -1.77 -13.42 -9.63
N GLY A 234 -0.84 -13.02 -10.48
CA GLY A 234 -0.37 -13.89 -11.55
C GLY A 234 0.50 -15.04 -11.01
N ALA A 235 0.21 -16.28 -11.42
CA ALA A 235 0.90 -17.47 -10.91
C ALA A 235 2.44 -17.39 -11.00
N SER A 236 2.98 -16.81 -12.08
CA SER A 236 4.43 -16.65 -12.27
C SER A 236 5.00 -15.37 -11.64
N SER A 237 4.15 -14.41 -11.26
CA SER A 237 4.57 -13.12 -10.76
C SER A 237 4.46 -12.98 -9.24
N LYS A 238 3.65 -13.81 -8.58
CA LYS A 238 3.43 -13.76 -7.14
C LYS A 238 4.63 -14.27 -6.35
N ARG A 239 4.90 -13.62 -5.22
CA ARG A 239 5.86 -14.05 -4.18
C ARG A 239 5.33 -13.65 -2.82
N LEU A 240 5.50 -14.53 -1.85
CA LEU A 240 5.26 -14.23 -0.43
C LEU A 240 6.57 -14.41 0.33
N ILE A 241 6.93 -13.43 1.11
CA ILE A 241 8.11 -13.45 1.97
C ILE A 241 7.65 -13.25 3.40
N LEU A 242 7.90 -14.22 4.25
CA LEU A 242 7.49 -14.22 5.64
C LEU A 242 8.71 -13.97 6.54
N PHE A 243 8.68 -12.90 7.31
CA PHE A 243 9.51 -12.68 8.47
C PHE A 243 8.60 -12.85 9.70
N ALA A 244 8.45 -14.10 10.12
CA ALA A 244 7.48 -14.49 11.11
C ALA A 244 8.03 -15.68 11.91
N PRO A 245 7.62 -15.90 13.17
CA PRO A 245 8.07 -17.07 13.93
C PRO A 245 7.56 -18.37 13.31
N ASP A 246 8.28 -19.45 13.55
CA ASP A 246 7.73 -20.79 13.31
C ASP A 246 6.52 -20.98 14.24
N GLY A 247 5.37 -21.28 13.64
CA GLY A 247 4.14 -21.44 14.39
C GLY A 247 2.89 -21.50 13.52
N PRO A 248 1.71 -21.63 14.17
CA PRO A 248 0.42 -21.68 13.48
C PRO A 248 0.24 -20.53 12.50
N GLY A 249 -0.38 -20.80 11.37
CA GLY A 249 -0.60 -19.89 10.27
C GLY A 249 0.64 -19.77 9.37
N TRP A 250 1.78 -19.37 9.89
CA TRP A 250 2.98 -19.10 9.07
C TRP A 250 3.66 -20.39 8.59
N SER A 251 3.82 -21.38 9.49
CA SER A 251 4.34 -22.68 9.11
C SER A 251 3.37 -23.43 8.20
N ASP A 252 2.06 -23.23 8.36
CA ASP A 252 1.04 -23.82 7.48
C ASP A 252 1.15 -23.26 6.05
N ILE A 253 1.29 -21.94 5.93
CA ILE A 253 1.54 -21.28 4.64
C ILE A 253 2.81 -21.82 3.98
N SER A 254 3.92 -21.83 4.71
CA SER A 254 5.22 -22.24 4.16
C SER A 254 5.28 -23.73 3.75
N ALA A 255 4.44 -24.54 4.36
CA ALA A 255 4.35 -25.99 4.04
C ALA A 255 3.49 -26.29 2.80
N VAL A 256 2.54 -25.41 2.45
CA VAL A 256 1.51 -25.71 1.44
C VAL A 256 1.59 -24.81 0.22
N TRP A 257 1.90 -23.51 0.40
CA TRP A 257 1.81 -22.55 -0.70
C TRP A 257 3.06 -22.55 -1.58
N GLU A 258 2.86 -22.38 -2.88
CA GLU A 258 3.96 -22.16 -3.82
C GLU A 258 4.45 -20.71 -3.80
N ASN A 259 5.70 -20.50 -4.16
CA ASN A 259 6.33 -19.17 -4.26
C ASN A 259 6.42 -18.43 -2.92
N VAL A 260 6.62 -19.15 -1.84
CA VAL A 260 6.82 -18.64 -0.48
C VAL A 260 8.27 -18.82 -0.05
N VAL A 261 8.80 -17.80 0.62
CA VAL A 261 10.07 -17.86 1.35
C VAL A 261 9.78 -17.50 2.78
N HIS A 262 10.04 -18.40 3.69
CA HIS A 262 9.87 -18.19 5.13
C HIS A 262 11.25 -18.02 5.78
N HIS A 263 11.44 -16.90 6.44
CA HIS A 263 12.58 -16.61 7.28
C HIS A 263 12.10 -16.66 8.74
N PRO A 264 12.28 -17.79 9.42
CA PRO A 264 11.83 -17.92 10.81
C PRO A 264 12.48 -16.86 11.68
N SER A 265 11.68 -16.04 12.32
CA SER A 265 12.13 -15.10 13.34
C SER A 265 11.80 -15.66 14.71
N GLN A 266 12.70 -15.54 15.69
CA GLN A 266 12.33 -15.88 17.06
C GLN A 266 11.36 -14.82 17.59
N ALA A 267 10.28 -15.23 18.23
CA ALA A 267 9.33 -14.33 18.85
C ALA A 267 10.05 -13.28 19.70
N GLY A 268 9.85 -12.00 19.38
CA GLY A 268 10.43 -10.88 20.11
C GLY A 268 11.88 -10.51 19.80
N GLY A 269 12.57 -11.13 18.82
CA GLY A 269 13.98 -10.81 18.55
C GLY A 269 14.45 -10.91 17.10
N GLY A 270 13.69 -11.58 16.25
CA GLY A 270 14.22 -12.04 14.96
C GLY A 270 14.22 -11.03 13.82
N LEU A 271 13.47 -9.95 13.90
CA LEU A 271 13.41 -8.96 12.82
C LEU A 271 14.62 -8.04 12.75
N SER A 272 15.41 -7.92 13.85
CA SER A 272 16.67 -7.17 13.87
C SER A 272 17.78 -7.87 13.08
N ASP A 273 17.70 -9.20 12.93
CA ASP A 273 18.73 -10.03 12.30
C ASP A 273 18.38 -10.41 10.85
N VAL A 274 17.25 -9.95 10.34
CA VAL A 274 16.83 -10.24 8.97
C VAL A 274 17.81 -9.60 8.00
N ASP A 275 18.48 -10.45 7.22
CA ASP A 275 19.26 -9.99 6.07
C ASP A 275 18.32 -9.42 5.01
N TYR A 276 18.09 -8.12 5.13
CA TYR A 276 17.29 -7.33 4.18
C TYR A 276 17.82 -7.46 2.74
N GLY A 277 19.13 -7.71 2.58
CA GLY A 277 19.73 -8.02 1.28
C GLY A 277 19.12 -9.26 0.63
N THR A 278 18.78 -10.28 1.40
CA THR A 278 18.12 -11.50 0.91
C THR A 278 16.74 -11.22 0.32
N ILE A 279 15.96 -10.29 0.92
CA ILE A 279 14.67 -9.86 0.36
C ILE A 279 14.87 -9.23 -1.02
N ILE A 280 15.77 -8.25 -1.08
CA ILE A 280 16.10 -7.50 -2.29
C ILE A 280 16.60 -8.46 -3.38
N ASP A 281 17.47 -9.40 -3.02
CA ASP A 281 17.98 -10.40 -3.94
C ASP A 281 16.90 -11.38 -4.42
N SER A 282 16.02 -11.82 -3.54
CA SER A 282 14.89 -12.67 -3.88
C SER A 282 13.96 -12.00 -4.90
N ILE A 283 13.68 -10.70 -4.72
CA ILE A 283 12.91 -9.91 -5.68
C ILE A 283 13.71 -9.71 -6.97
N GLY A 284 14.96 -9.25 -6.86
CA GLY A 284 15.81 -8.96 -8.00
C GLY A 284 16.16 -10.16 -8.88
N ASN A 285 16.25 -11.37 -8.30
CA ASN A 285 16.50 -12.60 -9.04
C ASN A 285 15.25 -13.15 -9.73
N SER A 286 14.08 -12.72 -9.26
CA SER A 286 12.79 -13.18 -9.78
C SER A 286 12.18 -12.27 -10.86
N VAL A 287 12.73 -11.07 -11.07
CA VAL A 287 12.33 -10.12 -12.13
C VAL A 287 12.93 -10.43 -13.49
#